data_48bec2802097bff6197d5c491e8630cd
#
_entry.id   48bec2802097bff6197d5c491e8630cd
#
_cell.length_a   1.000
_cell.length_b   1.000
_cell.length_c   1.000
_cell.angle_alpha   90.00
_cell.angle_beta   90.00
_cell.angle_gamma   90.00
#
_symmetry.space_group_name_H-M   'P 1'
#
loop_
_entity.id
_entity.type
_entity.pdbx_description
1 polymer ?
#
loop_
_entity_poly.entity_id
_entity_poly.type
_entity_poly.pdbx_seq_one_letter_code
_entity_poly.pdbx_strand_id
1 'polypeptide(L)'
;LGAESSSVILSAALIEFDPDGKYTYQELIDKAIFVKFDAQEQIRDYKRTIDRSTIEWWNKQTDYVKSVSFKKSDIDESAATGVEQLRIKPNTTIWARGSLDQMVIDSICKNLKVPPITDYNRWRDIRTAIDILKDTASNGYCDVPNFNRQDVCKHHPVHDCAYDVMMLLYGK
;
A
#
# COMPACT_ATOMS: atom_id res chain seq x y z
N LEU A 1 5.67 7.84 -6.72
CA LEU A 1 5.75 8.06 -8.17
C LEU A 1 7.12 7.65 -8.73
N GLY A 2 7.55 6.42 -8.48
CA GLY A 2 8.81 5.85 -8.91
C GLY A 2 9.16 4.61 -8.11
N ALA A 3 10.28 3.96 -8.43
CA ALA A 3 10.78 2.75 -7.77
C ALA A 3 11.94 3.02 -6.79
N GLU A 4 12.24 4.29 -6.55
CA GLU A 4 13.31 4.72 -5.66
C GLU A 4 12.77 5.08 -4.28
N SER A 5 13.60 4.94 -3.25
CA SER A 5 13.23 5.33 -1.87
C SER A 5 12.86 6.80 -1.73
N SER A 6 13.40 7.66 -2.60
CA SER A 6 13.10 9.11 -2.67
C SER A 6 11.85 9.45 -3.47
N SER A 7 11.14 8.48 -4.02
CA SER A 7 9.96 8.74 -4.85
C SER A 7 8.82 9.36 -4.05
N VAL A 8 8.05 10.26 -4.71
CA VAL A 8 6.82 10.83 -4.16
C VAL A 8 5.81 9.74 -3.87
N ILE A 9 5.22 9.77 -2.68
CA ILE A 9 4.11 8.90 -2.27
C ILE A 9 2.81 9.62 -2.64
N LEU A 10 1.94 8.96 -3.40
CA LEU A 10 0.60 9.49 -3.69
C LEU A 10 -0.40 9.11 -2.62
N SER A 11 -0.42 7.84 -2.27
CA SER A 11 -1.33 7.30 -1.27
C SER A 11 -0.78 6.01 -0.67
N ALA A 12 -1.27 5.66 0.50
CA ALA A 12 -1.02 4.38 1.15
C ALA A 12 -2.29 3.87 1.82
N ALA A 13 -2.37 2.57 2.03
CA ALA A 13 -3.43 1.98 2.82
C ALA A 13 -2.88 0.90 3.76
N LEU A 14 -3.56 0.72 4.89
CA LEU A 14 -3.31 -0.35 5.85
C LEU A 14 -4.63 -1.04 6.18
N ILE A 15 -4.59 -2.36 6.29
CA ILE A 15 -5.70 -3.18 6.77
C ILE A 15 -5.20 -4.06 7.90
N GLU A 16 -5.73 -3.86 9.10
CA GLU A 16 -5.48 -4.76 10.23
C GLU A 16 -6.35 -6.01 10.09
N PHE A 17 -5.75 -7.19 10.17
CA PHE A 17 -6.46 -8.45 10.13
C PHE A 17 -5.84 -9.47 11.10
N ASP A 18 -6.67 -10.40 11.56
CA ASP A 18 -6.25 -11.58 12.31
C ASP A 18 -6.07 -12.73 11.32
N PRO A 19 -4.92 -13.43 11.30
CA PRO A 19 -4.71 -14.59 10.43
C PRO A 19 -5.74 -15.71 10.60
N ASP A 20 -6.32 -15.86 11.78
CA ASP A 20 -7.37 -16.83 12.09
C ASP A 20 -8.79 -16.24 11.90
N GLY A 21 -8.90 -14.97 11.54
CA GLY A 21 -10.15 -14.25 11.33
C GLY A 21 -10.86 -14.65 10.05
N LYS A 22 -12.16 -14.33 10.00
CA LYS A 22 -12.99 -14.51 8.80
C LYS A 22 -13.50 -13.15 8.35
N TYR A 23 -13.22 -12.80 7.11
CA TYR A 23 -13.58 -11.51 6.54
C TYR A 23 -14.18 -11.67 5.16
N THR A 24 -15.16 -10.86 4.87
CA THR A 24 -15.55 -10.57 3.49
C THR A 24 -14.62 -9.50 2.90
N TYR A 25 -14.55 -9.41 1.59
CA TYR A 25 -13.80 -8.36 0.91
C TYR A 25 -14.27 -6.95 1.29
N GLN A 26 -15.59 -6.77 1.44
CA GLN A 26 -16.15 -5.47 1.84
C GLN A 26 -15.77 -5.07 3.26
N GLU A 27 -15.81 -6.00 4.22
CA GLU A 27 -15.36 -5.73 5.60
C GLU A 27 -13.90 -5.33 5.67
N LEU A 28 -13.04 -5.90 4.80
CA LEU A 28 -11.65 -5.48 4.72
C LEU A 28 -11.51 -4.06 4.17
N ILE A 29 -12.28 -3.70 3.15
CA ILE A 29 -12.31 -2.34 2.60
C ILE A 29 -12.80 -1.34 3.65
N ASP A 30 -13.90 -1.64 4.34
CA ASP A 30 -14.55 -0.73 5.29
C ASP A 30 -13.67 -0.42 6.52
N LYS A 31 -12.78 -1.33 6.89
CA LYS A 31 -11.85 -1.15 8.01
C LYS A 31 -10.49 -0.55 7.62
N ALA A 32 -10.26 -0.33 6.32
CA ALA A 32 -8.99 0.17 5.83
C ALA A 32 -8.69 1.59 6.31
N ILE A 33 -7.47 1.82 6.73
CA ILE A 33 -6.91 3.17 6.86
C ILE A 33 -6.39 3.54 5.48
N PHE A 34 -6.90 4.63 4.92
CA PHE A 34 -6.45 5.19 3.64
C PHE A 34 -5.89 6.57 3.85
N VAL A 35 -4.67 6.79 3.40
CA VAL A 35 -3.98 8.07 3.48
C VAL A 35 -3.62 8.52 2.08
N LYS A 36 -4.00 9.73 1.73
CA LYS A 36 -3.58 10.40 0.52
C LYS A 36 -2.66 11.55 0.86
N PHE A 37 -1.49 11.61 0.24
CA PHE A 37 -0.44 12.57 0.57
C PHE A 37 -0.43 13.77 -0.37
N ASP A 38 -0.11 14.95 0.15
CA ASP A 38 0.21 16.12 -0.67
C ASP A 38 1.54 15.88 -1.41
N ALA A 39 1.43 15.60 -2.71
CA ALA A 39 2.59 15.37 -3.57
C ALA A 39 3.41 16.65 -3.77
N GLN A 40 2.79 17.83 -3.77
CA GLN A 40 3.46 19.11 -3.98
C GLN A 40 4.32 19.48 -2.77
N GLU A 41 3.82 19.24 -1.55
CA GLU A 41 4.60 19.39 -0.33
C GLU A 41 5.87 18.53 -0.39
N GLN A 42 5.71 17.25 -0.74
CA GLN A 42 6.83 16.32 -0.80
C GLN A 42 7.92 16.75 -1.80
N ILE A 43 7.54 17.29 -2.95
CA ILE A 43 8.48 17.80 -3.95
C ILE A 43 9.16 19.08 -3.45
N ARG A 44 8.37 20.02 -2.95
CA ARG A 44 8.84 21.34 -2.54
C ARG A 44 9.76 21.28 -1.31
N ASP A 45 9.34 20.55 -0.28
CA ASP A 45 9.96 20.63 1.05
C ASP A 45 10.97 19.50 1.28
N TYR A 46 10.71 18.31 0.75
CA TYR A 46 11.57 17.14 0.96
C TYR A 46 12.35 16.72 -0.29
N LYS A 47 12.21 17.47 -1.42
CA LYS A 47 12.92 17.20 -2.68
C LYS A 47 12.72 15.78 -3.19
N ARG A 48 11.53 15.22 -2.96
CA ARG A 48 11.22 13.88 -3.44
C ARG A 48 11.04 13.86 -4.96
N THR A 49 11.33 12.72 -5.54
CA THR A 49 11.49 12.56 -6.99
C THR A 49 10.24 11.98 -7.64
N ILE A 50 10.08 12.28 -8.92
CA ILE A 50 9.08 11.70 -9.79
C ILE A 50 9.79 11.05 -10.97
N ASP A 51 9.50 9.80 -11.23
CA ASP A 51 10.01 9.09 -12.39
C ASP A 51 9.05 9.24 -13.58
N ARG A 52 9.59 9.61 -14.73
CA ARG A 52 8.81 9.84 -15.95
C ARG A 52 8.10 8.57 -16.43
N SER A 53 8.77 7.44 -16.40
CA SER A 53 8.21 6.17 -16.85
C SER A 53 7.01 5.75 -15.98
N THR A 54 7.09 6.07 -14.68
CA THR A 54 5.98 5.85 -13.74
C THR A 54 4.78 6.75 -14.06
N ILE A 55 5.00 8.01 -14.42
CA ILE A 55 3.90 8.89 -14.89
C ILE A 55 3.27 8.35 -16.17
N GLU A 56 4.09 7.91 -17.14
CA GLU A 56 3.60 7.32 -18.39
C GLU A 56 2.78 6.04 -18.14
N TRP A 57 3.18 5.24 -17.15
CA TRP A 57 2.42 4.07 -16.70
C TRP A 57 1.09 4.47 -16.06
N TRP A 58 1.08 5.47 -15.17
CA TRP A 58 -0.13 5.98 -14.53
C TRP A 58 -1.13 6.54 -15.55
N ASN A 59 -0.66 7.20 -16.59
CA ASN A 59 -1.52 7.73 -17.66
C ASN A 59 -2.35 6.65 -18.37
N LYS A 60 -1.91 5.40 -18.31
CA LYS A 60 -2.62 4.24 -18.88
C LYS A 60 -3.66 3.63 -17.92
N GLN A 61 -3.70 4.07 -16.67
CA GLN A 61 -4.66 3.56 -15.69
C GLN A 61 -6.05 4.18 -15.89
N THR A 62 -7.07 3.58 -15.26
CA THR A 62 -8.46 4.06 -15.35
C THR A 62 -8.60 5.47 -14.77
N ASP A 63 -9.58 6.24 -15.27
CA ASP A 63 -9.82 7.60 -14.78
C ASP A 63 -10.23 7.63 -13.31
N TYR A 64 -10.92 6.59 -12.84
CA TYR A 64 -11.27 6.43 -11.43
C TYR A 64 -10.02 6.35 -10.55
N VAL A 65 -9.10 5.40 -10.84
CA VAL A 65 -7.87 5.23 -10.07
C VAL A 65 -6.98 6.47 -10.12
N LYS A 66 -6.90 7.13 -11.30
CA LYS A 66 -6.20 8.42 -11.43
C LYS A 66 -6.84 9.51 -10.57
N SER A 67 -8.16 9.58 -10.52
CA SER A 67 -8.86 10.59 -9.70
C SER A 67 -8.60 10.41 -8.20
N VAL A 68 -8.59 9.17 -7.73
CA VAL A 68 -8.29 8.85 -6.33
C VAL A 68 -6.83 9.17 -5.97
N SER A 69 -5.88 8.85 -6.86
CA SER A 69 -4.45 8.95 -6.54
C SER A 69 -3.84 10.32 -6.87
N PHE A 70 -4.23 10.96 -7.98
CA PHE A 70 -3.56 12.16 -8.49
C PHE A 70 -4.34 13.45 -8.30
N LYS A 71 -5.67 13.43 -8.36
CA LYS A 71 -6.43 14.66 -8.28
C LYS A 71 -6.28 15.26 -6.89
N LYS A 72 -5.72 16.46 -6.79
CA LYS A 72 -5.66 17.21 -5.53
C LYS A 72 -7.06 17.30 -4.92
N SER A 73 -7.15 17.05 -3.63
CA SER A 73 -8.41 17.07 -2.88
C SER A 73 -8.19 17.59 -1.46
N ASP A 74 -9.28 17.94 -0.79
CA ASP A 74 -9.23 18.43 0.60
C ASP A 74 -8.82 17.37 1.63
N ILE A 75 -8.73 16.10 1.20
CA ILE A 75 -8.22 14.99 2.01
C ILE A 75 -6.72 14.72 1.82
N ASP A 76 -6.01 15.55 1.03
CA ASP A 76 -4.57 15.40 0.87
C ASP A 76 -3.88 15.82 2.17
N GLU A 77 -3.21 14.87 2.80
CA GLU A 77 -2.52 15.04 4.07
C GLU A 77 -1.08 15.50 3.89
N SER A 78 -0.59 16.33 4.79
CA SER A 78 0.84 16.58 4.87
C SER A 78 1.61 15.29 5.10
N ALA A 79 2.87 15.24 4.68
CA ALA A 79 3.71 14.07 4.89
C ALA A 79 3.78 13.67 6.40
N ALA A 80 3.81 14.64 7.30
CA ALA A 80 3.85 14.39 8.74
C ALA A 80 2.55 13.76 9.25
N THR A 81 1.39 14.31 8.87
CA THR A 81 0.08 13.78 9.26
C THR A 81 -0.12 12.38 8.68
N GLY A 82 0.20 12.20 7.40
CA GLY A 82 0.02 10.91 6.74
C GLY A 82 0.90 9.81 7.35
N VAL A 83 2.15 10.10 7.67
CA VAL A 83 3.03 9.14 8.38
C VAL A 83 2.48 8.80 9.75
N GLU A 84 1.92 9.76 10.49
CA GLU A 84 1.35 9.50 11.81
C GLU A 84 0.11 8.60 11.73
N GLN A 85 -0.75 8.79 10.73
CA GLN A 85 -1.91 7.92 10.50
C GLN A 85 -1.51 6.48 10.14
N LEU A 86 -0.33 6.29 9.54
CA LEU A 86 0.21 4.96 9.20
C LEU A 86 0.98 4.29 10.36
N ARG A 87 1.10 4.94 11.53
CA ARG A 87 1.79 4.32 12.67
C ARG A 87 1.08 3.07 13.16
N ILE A 88 1.87 2.07 13.43
CA ILE A 88 1.39 0.74 13.84
C ILE A 88 1.68 0.51 15.30
N LYS A 89 0.81 -0.25 15.94
CA LYS A 89 1.00 -0.68 17.33
C LYS A 89 2.33 -1.47 17.44
N PRO A 90 3.07 -1.32 18.56
CA PRO A 90 4.26 -2.12 18.81
C PRO A 90 4.00 -3.63 18.64
N ASN A 91 4.98 -4.34 18.12
CA ASN A 91 4.92 -5.78 17.90
C ASN A 91 3.95 -6.29 16.81
N THR A 92 3.34 -5.39 16.04
CA THR A 92 2.54 -5.77 14.86
C THR A 92 3.44 -6.03 13.65
N THR A 93 3.16 -7.07 12.89
CA THR A 93 3.84 -7.39 11.63
C THR A 93 3.16 -6.68 10.47
N ILE A 94 3.94 -6.07 9.56
CA ILE A 94 3.44 -5.52 8.31
C ILE A 94 3.71 -6.52 7.19
N TRP A 95 2.71 -6.71 6.35
CA TRP A 95 2.81 -7.45 5.10
C TRP A 95 2.72 -6.48 3.91
N ALA A 96 3.71 -6.49 3.04
CA ALA A 96 3.77 -5.66 1.84
C ALA A 96 4.21 -6.48 0.63
N ARG A 97 3.98 -5.98 -0.59
CA ARG A 97 4.47 -6.61 -1.81
C ARG A 97 5.91 -6.17 -2.13
N GLY A 98 6.88 -6.91 -1.60
CA GLY A 98 8.30 -6.61 -1.73
C GLY A 98 8.74 -5.50 -0.76
N SER A 99 9.88 -4.87 -1.06
CA SER A 99 10.54 -3.92 -0.16
C SER A 99 10.29 -2.44 -0.50
N LEU A 100 9.62 -2.14 -1.62
CA LEU A 100 9.46 -0.75 -2.08
C LEU A 100 8.68 0.09 -1.08
N ASP A 101 7.55 -0.43 -0.57
CA ASP A 101 6.70 0.29 0.39
C ASP A 101 7.49 0.63 1.66
N GLN A 102 8.24 -0.34 2.20
CA GLN A 102 9.13 -0.10 3.33
C GLN A 102 10.15 0.99 3.04
N MET A 103 10.89 0.87 1.93
CA MET A 103 11.96 1.82 1.59
C MET A 103 11.43 3.25 1.45
N VAL A 104 10.27 3.40 0.82
CA VAL A 104 9.68 4.72 0.55
C VAL A 104 9.14 5.34 1.83
N ILE A 105 8.45 4.57 2.69
CA ILE A 105 7.93 5.04 4.00
C ILE A 105 9.09 5.34 4.95
N ASP A 106 10.10 4.50 5.06
CA ASP A 106 11.27 4.78 5.90
C ASP A 106 12.03 6.03 5.43
N SER A 107 12.07 6.27 4.13
CA SER A 107 12.71 7.45 3.54
C SER A 107 11.95 8.74 3.89
N ILE A 108 10.60 8.76 3.83
CA ILE A 108 9.84 9.94 4.23
C ILE A 108 9.95 10.19 5.74
N CYS A 109 9.95 9.15 6.58
CA CYS A 109 10.19 9.27 8.02
C CYS A 109 11.56 9.94 8.31
N LYS A 110 12.61 9.58 7.57
CA LYS A 110 13.94 10.22 7.65
C LYS A 110 13.88 11.70 7.25
N ASN A 111 13.18 12.04 6.17
CA ASN A 111 12.98 13.44 5.77
C ASN A 111 12.30 14.26 6.88
N LEU A 112 11.30 13.68 7.52
CA LEU A 112 10.56 14.29 8.63
C LEU A 112 11.33 14.30 9.95
N LYS A 113 12.44 13.58 10.06
CA LYS A 113 13.21 13.35 11.31
C LYS A 113 12.35 12.71 12.41
N VAL A 114 11.48 11.79 12.04
CA VAL A 114 10.65 11.00 12.95
C VAL A 114 11.06 9.52 12.91
N PRO A 115 10.76 8.73 13.96
CA PRO A 115 10.96 7.29 13.92
C PRO A 115 10.18 6.62 12.79
N PRO A 116 10.64 5.45 12.28
CA PRO A 116 9.88 4.63 11.34
C PRO A 116 8.48 4.30 11.88
N ILE A 117 7.54 3.96 11.01
CA ILE A 117 6.18 3.56 11.42
C ILE A 117 6.16 2.24 12.20
N THR A 118 7.18 1.41 12.02
CA THR A 118 7.43 0.16 12.75
C THR A 118 8.91 -0.20 12.68
N ASP A 119 9.34 -1.20 13.48
CA ASP A 119 10.70 -1.71 13.45
C ASP A 119 11.02 -2.40 12.13
N TYR A 120 12.28 -2.30 11.66
CA TYR A 120 12.73 -2.87 10.37
C TYR A 120 12.48 -4.38 10.25
N ASN A 121 12.53 -5.12 11.37
CA ASN A 121 12.35 -6.57 11.42
C ASN A 121 10.88 -7.01 11.46
N ARG A 122 9.94 -6.08 11.39
CA ARG A 122 8.49 -6.36 11.37
C ARG A 122 7.91 -6.46 9.96
N TRP A 123 8.65 -6.07 8.96
CA TRP A 123 8.22 -6.17 7.56
C TRP A 123 8.35 -7.59 7.01
N ARG A 124 7.36 -8.00 6.25
CA ARG A 124 7.27 -9.30 5.57
C ARG A 124 6.80 -9.12 4.13
N ASP A 125 7.26 -9.99 3.25
CA ASP A 125 6.76 -10.02 1.87
C ASP A 125 5.55 -10.97 1.76
N ILE A 126 4.39 -10.39 1.49
CA ILE A 126 3.12 -11.14 1.38
C ILE A 126 3.12 -12.08 0.18
N ARG A 127 3.85 -11.76 -0.91
CA ARG A 127 3.96 -12.63 -2.09
C ARG A 127 4.60 -13.96 -1.73
N THR A 128 5.71 -13.89 -1.02
CA THR A 128 6.41 -15.08 -0.54
C THR A 128 5.52 -15.93 0.37
N ALA A 129 4.76 -15.29 1.26
CA ALA A 129 3.84 -16.01 2.14
C ALA A 129 2.73 -16.72 1.35
N ILE A 130 2.11 -16.04 0.38
CA ILE A 130 1.07 -16.62 -0.48
C ILE A 130 1.64 -17.78 -1.29
N ASP A 131 2.80 -17.61 -1.94
CA ASP A 131 3.41 -18.66 -2.75
C ASP A 131 3.70 -19.92 -1.91
N ILE A 132 4.23 -19.77 -0.69
CA ILE A 132 4.52 -20.90 0.19
C ILE A 132 3.23 -21.55 0.72
N LEU A 133 2.27 -20.76 1.20
CA LEU A 133 1.06 -21.28 1.84
C LEU A 133 0.06 -21.88 0.86
N LYS A 134 0.08 -21.41 -0.40
CA LYS A 134 -0.85 -21.83 -1.45
C LYS A 134 -0.19 -22.71 -2.52
N ASP A 135 1.08 -23.09 -2.32
CA ASP A 135 1.88 -23.89 -3.26
C ASP A 135 1.84 -23.32 -4.68
N THR A 136 2.09 -22.01 -4.80
CA THR A 136 2.10 -21.33 -6.09
C THR A 136 3.51 -20.83 -6.44
N ALA A 137 3.75 -20.51 -7.71
CA ALA A 137 4.95 -19.83 -8.20
C ALA A 137 4.56 -18.59 -9.02
N SER A 138 3.49 -17.92 -8.62
CA SER A 138 2.84 -16.85 -9.38
C SER A 138 3.07 -15.45 -8.79
N ASN A 139 4.21 -15.22 -8.12
CA ASN A 139 4.53 -13.95 -7.47
C ASN A 139 3.49 -13.49 -6.43
N GLY A 140 2.98 -14.45 -5.63
CA GLY A 140 1.97 -14.20 -4.63
C GLY A 140 0.59 -13.88 -5.20
N TYR A 141 0.24 -14.49 -6.34
CA TYR A 141 -1.11 -14.46 -6.89
C TYR A 141 -1.71 -15.86 -6.91
N CYS A 142 -2.92 -15.96 -6.41
CA CYS A 142 -3.73 -17.17 -6.48
C CYS A 142 -5.21 -16.80 -6.61
N ASP A 143 -6.04 -17.76 -6.98
CA ASP A 143 -7.47 -17.56 -7.05
C ASP A 143 -8.07 -17.62 -5.64
N VAL A 144 -9.07 -16.78 -5.41
CA VAL A 144 -9.89 -16.80 -4.19
C VAL A 144 -11.23 -17.42 -4.53
N PRO A 145 -11.60 -18.57 -3.94
CA PRO A 145 -12.87 -19.24 -4.25
C PRO A 145 -14.07 -18.32 -4.04
N ASN A 146 -15.02 -18.37 -4.97
CA ASN A 146 -16.25 -17.57 -4.95
C ASN A 146 -16.03 -16.06 -4.96
N PHE A 147 -14.86 -15.60 -5.39
CA PHE A 147 -14.54 -14.19 -5.52
C PHE A 147 -14.11 -13.87 -6.96
N ASN A 148 -14.72 -12.85 -7.55
CA ASN A 148 -14.37 -12.42 -8.90
C ASN A 148 -13.27 -11.35 -8.85
N ARG A 149 -12.08 -11.70 -9.34
CA ARG A 149 -10.95 -10.76 -9.40
C ARG A 149 -11.24 -9.48 -10.23
N GLN A 150 -12.23 -9.51 -11.10
CA GLN A 150 -12.63 -8.32 -11.87
C GLN A 150 -13.28 -7.24 -11.00
N ASP A 151 -13.77 -7.62 -9.81
CA ASP A 151 -14.35 -6.68 -8.84
C ASP A 151 -13.29 -5.91 -8.07
N VAL A 152 -12.02 -6.27 -8.20
CA VAL A 152 -10.90 -5.56 -7.58
C VAL A 152 -10.54 -4.33 -8.40
N CYS A 153 -10.65 -3.16 -7.81
CA CYS A 153 -10.14 -1.92 -8.40
C CYS A 153 -8.60 -1.89 -8.30
N LYS A 154 -7.93 -2.46 -9.30
CA LYS A 154 -6.46 -2.55 -9.33
C LYS A 154 -5.80 -1.18 -9.20
N HIS A 155 -4.69 -1.14 -8.48
CA HIS A 155 -3.89 0.07 -8.21
C HIS A 155 -4.60 1.10 -7.31
N HIS A 156 -5.71 0.73 -6.71
CA HIS A 156 -6.29 1.44 -5.59
C HIS A 156 -5.75 0.81 -4.29
N PRO A 157 -4.99 1.53 -3.43
CA PRO A 157 -4.27 0.92 -2.32
C PRO A 157 -5.14 0.07 -1.38
N VAL A 158 -6.35 0.54 -1.07
CA VAL A 158 -7.29 -0.19 -0.22
C VAL A 158 -7.70 -1.52 -0.85
N HIS A 159 -8.04 -1.49 -2.14
CA HIS A 159 -8.48 -2.69 -2.87
C HIS A 159 -7.36 -3.70 -3.06
N ASP A 160 -6.13 -3.22 -3.33
CA ASP A 160 -4.96 -4.07 -3.46
C ASP A 160 -4.65 -4.74 -2.10
N CYS A 161 -4.65 -4.00 -0.98
CA CYS A 161 -4.47 -4.56 0.36
C CYS A 161 -5.57 -5.57 0.72
N ALA A 162 -6.85 -5.25 0.46
CA ALA A 162 -7.96 -6.16 0.77
C ALA A 162 -7.84 -7.48 -0.02
N TYR A 163 -7.48 -7.40 -1.30
CA TYR A 163 -7.29 -8.58 -2.13
C TYR A 163 -6.09 -9.42 -1.68
N ASP A 164 -5.00 -8.79 -1.24
CA ASP A 164 -3.85 -9.50 -0.67
C ASP A 164 -4.22 -10.30 0.58
N VAL A 165 -5.02 -9.73 1.48
CA VAL A 165 -5.55 -10.45 2.65
C VAL A 165 -6.45 -11.61 2.22
N MET A 166 -7.34 -11.40 1.23
CA MET A 166 -8.19 -12.47 0.69
C MET A 166 -7.39 -13.62 0.12
N MET A 167 -6.34 -13.34 -0.67
CA MET A 167 -5.46 -14.39 -1.22
C MET A 167 -4.71 -15.12 -0.11
N LEU A 168 -4.18 -14.39 0.88
CA LEU A 168 -3.45 -15.00 2.01
C LEU A 168 -4.34 -15.95 2.81
N LEU A 169 -5.56 -15.54 3.14
CA LEU A 169 -6.47 -16.31 3.99
C LEU A 169 -7.19 -17.43 3.22
N TYR A 170 -7.69 -17.14 2.03
CA TYR A 170 -8.65 -18.00 1.34
C TYR A 170 -8.18 -18.51 -0.03
N GLY A 171 -7.05 -18.06 -0.52
CA GLY A 171 -6.52 -18.48 -1.81
C GLY A 171 -6.28 -19.99 -1.95
N LYS A 172 -6.34 -20.48 -3.17
CA LYS A 172 -6.07 -21.87 -3.58
C LYS A 172 -5.23 -21.90 -4.83
#